data_db696710db877e5a4e713b013452e0a1
#
_entry.id   db696710db877e5a4e713b013452e0a1
#
_cell.length_a   1.000
_cell.length_b   1.000
_cell.length_c   1.000
_cell.angle_alpha   90.00
_cell.angle_beta   90.00
_cell.angle_gamma   90.00
#
_symmetry.space_group_name_H-M   'P 1'
#
loop_
_entity.id
_entity.type
_entity.pdbx_description
1 polymer ?
#
loop_
_entity_poly.entity_id
_entity_poly.type
_entity_poly.pdbx_seq_one_letter_code
_entity_poly.pdbx_strand_id
1 'polypeptide(L)'
;MMKTDIHKIKTEQAWNRLYDRLDKDHLLVEDHRMPKIPMWVRYGTVAAMVVGLVFSTLYWGFGQKEELPDFITQENQDVPTLVTTLEDGSVVFLAKETSIRYPEHFVSDKREVSLQGDAFFDVAKKQKQPFWIDTKEVKIEVLGTAFSVKSVEDAPFRLSVQRGTVRVTLKKRNKECYVKAGETVVLQSQQLLLSSTENAGELNRYLKHVCFKDESLGHILKVMNMNAGSSQIRVASPPYYYTSLWSTM
;
A
#
# COMPACT_ATOMS: atom_id res chain seq x y z
N MET A 1 51.52 -83.60 18.36
CA MET A 1 50.24 -82.97 18.04
C MET A 1 49.35 -82.68 19.25
N MET A 2 49.91 -82.70 20.47
CA MET A 2 49.15 -82.61 21.74
C MET A 2 49.40 -81.34 22.60
N LYS A 3 50.32 -80.45 22.20
CA LYS A 3 50.67 -79.22 22.92
C LYS A 3 49.80 -77.97 22.55
N THR A 4 49.24 -77.99 21.33
CA THR A 4 48.49 -76.84 20.80
C THR A 4 47.06 -76.76 21.38
N ASP A 5 46.48 -77.93 21.74
CA ASP A 5 45.11 -77.98 22.26
C ASP A 5 44.98 -77.50 23.74
N ILE A 6 46.09 -77.77 24.54
CA ILE A 6 46.14 -77.35 25.96
C ILE A 6 46.22 -75.84 26.07
N HIS A 7 46.92 -75.18 25.17
CA HIS A 7 46.96 -73.69 25.17
C HIS A 7 45.64 -73.08 24.79
N LYS A 8 44.91 -73.65 23.86
CA LYS A 8 43.60 -73.21 23.40
C LYS A 8 42.59 -73.29 24.52
N ILE A 9 42.55 -74.42 25.25
CA ILE A 9 41.67 -74.65 26.38
C ILE A 9 41.96 -73.68 27.55
N LYS A 10 43.24 -73.43 27.86
CA LYS A 10 43.63 -72.48 28.89
C LYS A 10 43.24 -71.03 28.54
N THR A 11 43.30 -70.67 27.26
CA THR A 11 42.95 -69.33 26.77
C THR A 11 41.45 -69.14 26.84
N GLU A 12 40.64 -70.14 26.44
CA GLU A 12 39.19 -70.08 26.58
C GLU A 12 38.72 -70.02 28.03
N GLN A 13 39.33 -70.75 28.90
CA GLN A 13 39.05 -70.66 30.34
C GLN A 13 39.43 -69.29 30.94
N ALA A 14 40.48 -68.68 30.49
CA ALA A 14 40.88 -67.32 30.88
C ALA A 14 39.89 -66.27 30.40
N TRP A 15 39.43 -66.39 29.14
CA TRP A 15 38.39 -65.55 28.60
C TRP A 15 37.08 -65.64 29.36
N ASN A 16 36.61 -66.85 29.64
CA ASN A 16 35.36 -67.07 30.37
C ASN A 16 35.44 -66.45 31.78
N ARG A 17 36.57 -66.59 32.49
CA ARG A 17 36.76 -65.94 33.80
C ARG A 17 36.80 -64.41 33.70
N LEU A 18 37.28 -63.86 32.61
CA LEU A 18 37.29 -62.43 32.39
C LEU A 18 35.86 -61.92 32.12
N TYR A 19 35.10 -62.64 31.28
CA TYR A 19 33.69 -62.31 31.03
C TYR A 19 32.86 -62.36 32.27
N ASP A 20 32.99 -63.41 33.10
CA ASP A 20 32.30 -63.55 34.40
C ASP A 20 32.61 -62.43 35.36
N ARG A 21 33.81 -61.89 35.36
CA ARG A 21 34.18 -60.74 36.19
C ARG A 21 33.61 -59.45 35.64
N LEU A 22 33.66 -59.23 34.33
CA LEU A 22 33.11 -58.04 33.70
C LEU A 22 31.59 -57.98 33.84
N ASP A 23 30.93 -59.13 33.84
CA ASP A 23 29.49 -59.22 34.09
C ASP A 23 29.15 -58.91 35.53
N LYS A 24 29.90 -59.50 36.52
CA LYS A 24 29.74 -59.20 37.92
C LYS A 24 29.97 -57.75 38.32
N ASP A 25 30.90 -57.12 37.64
CA ASP A 25 31.26 -55.70 37.88
C ASP A 25 30.36 -54.74 37.09
N HIS A 26 29.35 -55.25 36.42
CA HIS A 26 28.44 -54.47 35.51
C HIS A 26 29.17 -53.56 34.52
N LEU A 27 30.36 -53.98 34.10
CA LEU A 27 31.18 -53.27 33.10
C LEU A 27 30.84 -53.65 31.64
N LEU A 28 30.02 -54.68 31.43
CA LEU A 28 29.45 -54.99 30.12
C LEU A 28 28.37 -53.97 29.82
N VAL A 29 28.66 -53.04 28.92
CA VAL A 29 27.64 -52.13 28.41
C VAL A 29 26.68 -52.97 27.59
N GLU A 30 25.44 -53.15 28.12
CA GLU A 30 24.35 -53.70 27.30
C GLU A 30 24.24 -52.88 25.99
N ASP A 31 24.51 -53.53 24.88
CA ASP A 31 24.26 -52.93 23.56
C ASP A 31 22.74 -52.64 23.45
N HIS A 32 22.37 -51.43 23.81
CA HIS A 32 20.99 -50.94 23.64
C HIS A 32 20.75 -50.87 22.13
N ARG A 33 20.40 -52.02 21.54
CA ARG A 33 19.87 -52.03 20.18
C ARG A 33 18.69 -51.15 20.11
N MET A 34 18.86 -49.95 19.55
CA MET A 34 17.75 -49.01 19.32
C MET A 34 16.59 -49.79 18.68
N PRO A 35 15.37 -49.69 19.24
CA PRO A 35 14.23 -50.42 18.69
C PRO A 35 14.08 -50.02 17.22
N LYS A 36 14.05 -51.01 16.33
CA LYS A 36 13.85 -50.81 14.92
C LYS A 36 12.47 -50.15 14.76
N ILE A 37 12.46 -48.83 14.49
CA ILE A 37 11.22 -48.07 14.27
C ILE A 37 10.52 -48.72 13.07
N PRO A 38 9.31 -49.27 13.26
CA PRO A 38 8.60 -49.98 12.21
C PRO A 38 8.37 -49.05 11.01
N MET A 39 8.45 -49.62 9.81
CA MET A 39 8.44 -48.85 8.55
C MET A 39 7.21 -47.93 8.41
N TRP A 40 6.05 -48.39 8.94
CA TRP A 40 4.83 -47.59 8.93
C TRP A 40 4.88 -46.31 9.75
N VAL A 41 5.69 -46.24 10.84
CA VAL A 41 5.93 -45.00 11.61
C VAL A 41 6.74 -44.00 10.81
N ARG A 42 7.72 -44.49 10.02
CA ARG A 42 8.53 -43.64 9.14
C ARG A 42 7.68 -42.99 8.03
N TYR A 43 6.78 -43.75 7.42
CA TYR A 43 5.86 -43.22 6.40
C TYR A 43 4.76 -42.33 7.02
N GLY A 44 4.32 -42.65 8.23
CA GLY A 44 3.34 -41.84 8.98
C GLY A 44 3.85 -40.44 9.32
N THR A 45 5.13 -40.29 9.70
CA THR A 45 5.73 -38.99 10.00
C THR A 45 5.90 -38.13 8.75
N VAL A 46 6.31 -38.73 7.62
CA VAL A 46 6.42 -38.01 6.34
C VAL A 46 5.01 -37.56 5.85
N ALA A 47 4.03 -38.44 5.93
CA ALA A 47 2.66 -38.11 5.56
C ALA A 47 2.10 -36.96 6.43
N ALA A 48 2.32 -37.00 7.74
CA ALA A 48 1.90 -35.93 8.65
C ALA A 48 2.57 -34.57 8.35
N MET A 49 3.88 -34.57 7.99
CA MET A 49 4.57 -33.35 7.55
C MET A 49 4.01 -32.77 6.25
N VAL A 50 3.72 -33.64 5.26
CA VAL A 50 3.11 -33.19 3.99
C VAL A 50 1.73 -32.61 4.21
N VAL A 51 0.89 -33.27 5.01
CA VAL A 51 -0.45 -32.78 5.36
C VAL A 51 -0.34 -31.44 6.13
N GLY A 52 0.60 -31.33 7.08
CA GLY A 52 0.84 -30.09 7.82
C GLY A 52 1.29 -28.94 6.91
N LEU A 53 2.18 -29.20 5.94
CA LEU A 53 2.59 -28.21 4.94
C LEU A 53 1.44 -27.79 4.03
N VAL A 54 0.64 -28.73 3.53
CA VAL A 54 -0.54 -28.43 2.72
C VAL A 54 -1.56 -27.62 3.52
N PHE A 55 -1.81 -28.00 4.77
CA PHE A 55 -2.73 -27.25 5.64
C PHE A 55 -2.20 -25.86 5.97
N SER A 56 -0.90 -25.71 6.19
CA SER A 56 -0.24 -24.42 6.41
C SER A 56 -0.34 -23.52 5.20
N THR A 57 -0.08 -24.04 3.99
CA THR A 57 -0.19 -23.25 2.75
C THR A 57 -1.64 -22.88 2.44
N LEU A 58 -2.60 -23.75 2.68
CA LEU A 58 -4.02 -23.43 2.56
C LEU A 58 -4.46 -22.41 3.61
N TYR A 59 -4.05 -22.56 4.87
CA TYR A 59 -4.40 -21.63 5.94
C TYR A 59 -3.83 -20.21 5.68
N TRP A 60 -2.58 -20.10 5.21
CA TRP A 60 -1.98 -18.83 4.84
C TRP A 60 -2.55 -18.26 3.54
N GLY A 61 -2.89 -19.12 2.56
CA GLY A 61 -3.50 -18.71 1.29
C GLY A 61 -4.95 -18.24 1.41
N PHE A 62 -5.74 -18.88 2.27
CA PHE A 62 -7.15 -18.49 2.53
C PHE A 62 -7.30 -17.42 3.62
N GLY A 63 -6.26 -17.17 4.43
CA GLY A 63 -6.33 -16.24 5.58
C GLY A 63 -6.17 -14.76 5.23
N GLN A 64 -5.73 -14.43 4.03
CA GLN A 64 -5.76 -13.05 3.55
C GLN A 64 -7.14 -12.77 2.93
N LYS A 65 -8.12 -12.46 3.76
CA LYS A 65 -9.24 -11.65 3.30
C LYS A 65 -8.64 -10.32 2.87
N GLU A 66 -8.53 -10.08 1.57
CA GLU A 66 -8.45 -8.71 1.06
C GLU A 66 -9.74 -8.03 1.53
N GLU A 67 -9.65 -7.28 2.63
CA GLU A 67 -10.72 -6.35 2.98
C GLU A 67 -10.83 -5.43 1.79
N LEU A 68 -11.96 -5.55 1.08
CA LEU A 68 -12.27 -4.64 -0.01
C LEU A 68 -12.21 -3.23 0.59
N PRO A 69 -11.36 -2.34 0.05
CA PRO A 69 -11.24 -1.01 0.60
C PRO A 69 -12.61 -0.33 0.57
N ASP A 70 -13.03 0.24 1.68
CA ASP A 70 -14.21 1.09 1.71
C ASP A 70 -13.95 2.30 0.81
N PHE A 71 -14.88 2.53 -0.13
CA PHE A 71 -14.78 3.64 -1.07
C PHE A 71 -15.68 4.77 -0.65
N ILE A 72 -15.10 5.96 -0.59
CA ILE A 72 -15.82 7.23 -0.42
C ILE A 72 -16.14 7.76 -1.81
N THR A 73 -17.41 8.12 -2.04
CA THR A 73 -17.82 8.86 -3.24
C THR A 73 -18.24 10.25 -2.82
N GLN A 74 -17.58 11.27 -3.37
CA GLN A 74 -17.93 12.66 -3.15
C GLN A 74 -18.42 13.27 -4.44
N GLU A 75 -19.63 13.83 -4.39
CA GLU A 75 -20.31 14.48 -5.50
C GLU A 75 -20.52 15.95 -5.22
N ASN A 76 -20.25 16.77 -6.22
CA ASN A 76 -20.59 18.18 -6.24
C ASN A 76 -21.71 18.43 -7.26
N GLN A 77 -22.93 18.57 -6.80
CA GLN A 77 -24.09 18.82 -7.67
C GLN A 77 -24.43 20.32 -7.78
N ASP A 78 -24.27 21.07 -6.71
CA ASP A 78 -24.91 22.38 -6.58
C ASP A 78 -23.96 23.57 -6.44
N VAL A 79 -22.77 23.37 -5.86
CA VAL A 79 -21.87 24.49 -5.58
C VAL A 79 -20.84 24.73 -6.69
N PRO A 80 -20.37 25.95 -6.88
CA PRO A 80 -19.40 26.25 -7.93
C PRO A 80 -18.12 25.42 -7.83
N THR A 81 -17.57 25.29 -6.62
CA THR A 81 -16.40 24.45 -6.32
C THR A 81 -16.52 23.83 -4.94
N LEU A 82 -16.48 22.51 -4.87
CA LEU A 82 -16.39 21.75 -3.65
C LEU A 82 -14.95 21.31 -3.44
N VAL A 83 -14.39 21.57 -2.25
CA VAL A 83 -13.02 21.13 -1.92
C VAL A 83 -13.08 19.89 -1.05
N THR A 84 -12.24 18.92 -1.38
CA THR A 84 -11.99 17.75 -0.56
C THR A 84 -10.49 17.51 -0.39
N THR A 85 -10.08 17.16 0.83
CA THR A 85 -8.71 16.80 1.14
C THR A 85 -8.62 15.32 1.37
N LEU A 86 -7.73 14.64 0.62
CA LEU A 86 -7.50 13.21 0.75
C LEU A 86 -6.54 12.93 1.93
N GLU A 87 -6.53 11.71 2.43
CA GLU A 87 -5.68 11.31 3.58
C GLU A 87 -4.18 11.53 3.36
N ASP A 88 -3.73 11.49 2.09
CA ASP A 88 -2.33 11.71 1.71
C ASP A 88 -1.92 13.20 1.73
N GLY A 89 -2.86 14.09 2.02
CA GLY A 89 -2.71 15.54 2.02
C GLY A 89 -2.88 16.18 0.63
N SER A 90 -3.28 15.43 -0.39
CA SER A 90 -3.67 15.99 -1.69
C SER A 90 -4.99 16.74 -1.57
N VAL A 91 -5.13 17.84 -2.29
CA VAL A 91 -6.35 18.66 -2.33
C VAL A 91 -6.98 18.57 -3.69
N VAL A 92 -8.28 18.31 -3.73
CA VAL A 92 -9.07 18.23 -4.96
C VAL A 92 -10.17 19.28 -4.94
N PHE A 93 -10.25 20.06 -6.00
CA PHE A 93 -11.27 21.08 -6.22
C PHE A 93 -12.23 20.55 -7.30
N LEU A 94 -13.40 20.15 -6.91
CA LEU A 94 -14.44 19.60 -7.77
C LEU A 94 -15.33 20.72 -8.29
N ALA A 95 -15.38 20.93 -9.60
CA ALA A 95 -16.34 21.83 -10.21
C ALA A 95 -17.78 21.27 -10.08
N LYS A 96 -18.78 22.06 -10.43
CA LYS A 96 -20.15 21.62 -10.46
C LYS A 96 -20.33 20.38 -11.37
N GLU A 97 -21.25 19.48 -11.01
CA GLU A 97 -21.54 18.23 -11.75
C GLU A 97 -20.32 17.29 -11.88
N THR A 98 -19.52 17.24 -10.82
CA THR A 98 -18.31 16.43 -10.73
C THR A 98 -18.38 15.46 -9.59
N SER A 99 -17.97 14.21 -9.84
CA SER A 99 -17.82 13.19 -8.82
C SER A 99 -16.40 12.63 -8.79
N ILE A 100 -15.93 12.36 -7.56
CA ILE A 100 -14.68 11.65 -7.31
C ILE A 100 -14.96 10.46 -6.38
N ARG A 101 -14.37 9.31 -6.71
CA ARG A 101 -14.41 8.11 -5.89
C ARG A 101 -12.99 7.69 -5.53
N TYR A 102 -12.74 7.48 -4.26
CA TYR A 102 -11.43 7.11 -3.73
C TYR A 102 -11.57 6.17 -2.52
N PRO A 103 -10.58 5.32 -2.22
CA PRO A 103 -10.60 4.51 -1.02
C PRO A 103 -10.40 5.39 0.22
N GLU A 104 -11.01 5.03 1.34
CA GLU A 104 -10.82 5.73 2.62
C GLU A 104 -9.34 5.74 3.00
N HIS A 105 -8.64 4.61 2.76
CA HIS A 105 -7.21 4.47 3.00
C HIS A 105 -6.46 3.99 1.76
N PHE A 106 -5.34 4.64 1.43
CA PHE A 106 -4.44 4.20 0.35
C PHE A 106 -3.47 3.12 0.85
N VAL A 107 -3.94 1.87 0.93
CA VAL A 107 -3.20 0.72 1.47
C VAL A 107 -2.25 0.05 0.47
N SER A 108 -2.34 0.37 -0.83
CA SER A 108 -1.51 -0.22 -1.88
C SER A 108 -0.25 0.61 -2.16
N ASP A 109 0.58 0.12 -3.06
CA ASP A 109 1.76 0.81 -3.60
C ASP A 109 1.42 2.05 -4.47
N LYS A 110 0.12 2.28 -4.72
CA LYS A 110 -0.43 3.41 -5.50
C LYS A 110 -1.61 4.06 -4.79
N ARG A 111 -1.83 5.34 -5.06
CA ARG A 111 -2.99 6.12 -4.63
C ARG A 111 -3.95 6.25 -5.83
N GLU A 112 -5.00 5.46 -5.89
CA GLU A 112 -5.90 5.42 -7.05
C GLU A 112 -7.25 6.05 -6.73
N VAL A 113 -7.71 6.96 -7.60
CA VAL A 113 -9.02 7.60 -7.55
C VAL A 113 -9.70 7.54 -8.90
N SER A 114 -11.02 7.58 -8.94
CA SER A 114 -11.81 7.69 -10.16
C SER A 114 -12.45 9.06 -10.25
N LEU A 115 -12.37 9.71 -11.40
CA LEU A 115 -12.93 11.04 -11.65
C LEU A 115 -13.92 11.01 -12.81
N GLN A 116 -15.06 11.64 -12.59
CA GLN A 116 -16.02 12.01 -13.64
C GLN A 116 -16.37 13.48 -13.49
N GLY A 117 -16.09 14.29 -14.50
CA GLY A 117 -16.37 15.72 -14.47
C GLY A 117 -15.13 16.60 -14.63
N ASP A 118 -15.12 17.76 -13.99
CA ASP A 118 -14.10 18.81 -14.10
C ASP A 118 -13.51 19.11 -12.71
N ALA A 119 -12.20 18.87 -12.53
CA ALA A 119 -11.53 19.03 -11.26
C ALA A 119 -10.10 19.59 -11.40
N PHE A 120 -9.67 20.30 -10.37
CA PHE A 120 -8.26 20.67 -10.20
C PHE A 120 -7.67 19.84 -9.06
N PHE A 121 -6.49 19.30 -9.28
CA PHE A 121 -5.73 18.50 -8.33
C PHE A 121 -4.46 19.22 -7.91
N ASP A 122 -4.23 19.35 -6.61
CA ASP A 122 -2.93 19.65 -6.02
C ASP A 122 -2.44 18.43 -5.25
N VAL A 123 -1.71 17.56 -5.97
CA VAL A 123 -1.28 16.27 -5.44
C VAL A 123 -0.04 16.40 -4.59
N ALA A 124 -0.09 15.86 -3.37
CA ALA A 124 1.05 15.78 -2.46
C ALA A 124 2.17 14.91 -3.06
N LYS A 125 3.42 15.41 -2.96
CA LYS A 125 4.59 14.73 -3.55
C LYS A 125 4.96 13.48 -2.76
N LYS A 126 4.81 12.30 -3.40
CA LYS A 126 5.25 11.00 -2.89
C LYS A 126 5.87 10.18 -4.03
N GLN A 127 7.20 10.05 -4.04
CA GLN A 127 7.93 9.38 -5.14
C GLN A 127 7.72 7.87 -5.17
N LYS A 128 7.50 7.23 -4.01
CA LYS A 128 7.35 5.77 -3.89
C LYS A 128 5.93 5.28 -4.05
N GLN A 129 4.93 6.18 -4.06
CA GLN A 129 3.52 5.85 -4.14
C GLN A 129 2.83 6.78 -5.15
N PRO A 130 2.85 6.44 -6.45
CA PRO A 130 2.26 7.27 -7.50
C PRO A 130 0.77 7.47 -7.29
N PHE A 131 0.27 8.63 -7.72
CA PHE A 131 -1.15 8.97 -7.69
C PHE A 131 -1.75 8.71 -9.07
N TRP A 132 -2.79 7.90 -9.11
CA TRP A 132 -3.48 7.51 -10.32
C TRP A 132 -4.89 8.07 -10.35
N ILE A 133 -5.27 8.65 -11.49
CA ILE A 133 -6.66 9.07 -11.73
C ILE A 133 -7.20 8.27 -12.89
N ASP A 134 -8.26 7.53 -12.62
CA ASP A 134 -9.00 6.79 -13.63
C ASP A 134 -10.18 7.63 -14.13
N THR A 135 -10.24 7.88 -15.44
CA THR A 135 -11.35 8.57 -16.09
C THR A 135 -11.99 7.66 -17.15
N LYS A 136 -13.03 8.09 -17.81
CA LYS A 136 -13.70 7.31 -18.86
C LYS A 136 -12.75 6.90 -20.00
N GLU A 137 -11.86 7.79 -20.44
CA GLU A 137 -11.07 7.60 -21.65
C GLU A 137 -9.57 7.41 -21.40
N VAL A 138 -9.05 8.01 -20.35
CA VAL A 138 -7.61 8.02 -20.06
C VAL A 138 -7.33 7.61 -18.62
N LYS A 139 -6.11 7.17 -18.40
CA LYS A 139 -5.49 6.95 -17.12
C LYS A 139 -4.37 7.97 -16.92
N ILE A 140 -4.34 8.63 -15.78
CA ILE A 140 -3.40 9.70 -15.46
C ILE A 140 -2.54 9.25 -14.30
N GLU A 141 -1.23 9.44 -14.38
CA GLU A 141 -0.28 9.11 -13.32
C GLU A 141 0.60 10.30 -13.00
N VAL A 142 0.75 10.59 -11.69
CA VAL A 142 1.58 11.68 -11.19
C VAL A 142 2.29 11.28 -9.90
N LEU A 143 3.39 11.99 -9.57
CA LEU A 143 4.14 11.81 -8.32
C LEU A 143 3.96 12.97 -7.33
N GLY A 144 3.46 14.13 -7.80
CA GLY A 144 3.30 15.33 -7.00
C GLY A 144 3.23 16.56 -7.88
N THR A 145 2.05 16.85 -8.40
CA THR A 145 1.78 17.80 -9.47
C THR A 145 0.54 18.61 -9.17
N ALA A 146 0.45 19.81 -9.75
CA ALA A 146 -0.76 20.62 -9.76
C ALA A 146 -1.26 20.74 -11.20
N PHE A 147 -2.51 20.33 -11.46
CA PHE A 147 -3.09 20.25 -12.80
C PHE A 147 -4.61 20.22 -12.76
N SER A 148 -5.25 20.66 -13.86
CA SER A 148 -6.67 20.54 -14.08
C SER A 148 -6.98 19.37 -15.03
N VAL A 149 -8.10 18.70 -14.78
CA VAL A 149 -8.65 17.63 -15.63
C VAL A 149 -10.09 17.93 -15.95
N LYS A 150 -10.46 17.93 -17.22
CA LYS A 150 -11.82 18.01 -17.68
C LYS A 150 -12.17 16.72 -18.43
N SER A 151 -13.04 15.90 -17.82
CA SER A 151 -13.52 14.62 -18.36
C SER A 151 -15.04 14.56 -18.24
N VAL A 152 -15.73 15.43 -18.99
CA VAL A 152 -17.18 15.50 -19.08
C VAL A 152 -17.68 14.80 -20.33
N GLU A 153 -18.95 14.34 -20.34
CA GLU A 153 -19.46 13.51 -21.46
C GLU A 153 -19.53 14.26 -22.79
N ASP A 154 -19.93 15.52 -22.80
CA ASP A 154 -20.20 16.31 -23.99
C ASP A 154 -19.02 17.18 -24.45
N ALA A 155 -17.83 16.98 -23.90
CA ALA A 155 -16.63 17.70 -24.29
C ALA A 155 -15.42 16.79 -24.42
N PRO A 156 -14.45 17.12 -25.29
CA PRO A 156 -13.22 16.35 -25.39
C PRO A 156 -12.46 16.41 -24.06
N PHE A 157 -11.85 15.28 -23.68
CA PHE A 157 -10.94 15.24 -22.54
C PHE A 157 -9.85 16.30 -22.70
N ARG A 158 -9.61 17.05 -21.63
CA ARG A 158 -8.54 18.06 -21.54
C ARG A 158 -7.82 17.95 -20.21
N LEU A 159 -6.49 18.08 -20.22
CA LEU A 159 -5.67 18.16 -19.03
C LEU A 159 -4.62 19.26 -19.22
N SER A 160 -4.53 20.19 -18.25
CA SER A 160 -3.55 21.28 -18.26
C SER A 160 -2.69 21.23 -17.01
N VAL A 161 -1.36 21.30 -17.16
CA VAL A 161 -0.43 21.17 -16.05
C VAL A 161 0.10 22.52 -15.60
N GLN A 162 -0.11 22.84 -14.33
CA GLN A 162 0.41 24.05 -13.70
C GLN A 162 1.81 23.85 -13.10
N ARG A 163 2.05 22.67 -12.46
CA ARG A 163 3.31 22.33 -11.81
C ARG A 163 3.60 20.86 -11.94
N GLY A 164 4.86 20.52 -12.28
CA GLY A 164 5.33 19.14 -12.37
C GLY A 164 5.17 18.51 -13.76
N THR A 165 5.03 17.20 -13.80
CA THR A 165 4.87 16.41 -15.01
C THR A 165 3.79 15.34 -14.79
N VAL A 166 2.93 15.17 -15.77
CA VAL A 166 1.82 14.21 -15.77
C VAL A 166 2.02 13.20 -16.89
N ARG A 167 1.86 11.92 -16.60
CA ARG A 167 1.77 10.87 -17.62
C ARG A 167 0.29 10.58 -17.89
N VAL A 168 -0.12 10.71 -19.15
CA VAL A 168 -1.47 10.43 -19.60
C VAL A 168 -1.45 9.24 -20.53
N THR A 169 -2.21 8.19 -20.21
CA THR A 169 -2.31 6.97 -21.01
C THR A 169 -3.72 6.82 -21.57
N LEU A 170 -3.86 6.72 -22.89
CA LEU A 170 -5.14 6.46 -23.56
C LEU A 170 -5.53 4.99 -23.40
N LYS A 171 -6.65 4.70 -22.71
CA LYS A 171 -7.07 3.32 -22.39
C LYS A 171 -7.25 2.43 -23.63
N LYS A 172 -7.86 2.94 -24.69
CA LYS A 172 -8.19 2.15 -25.89
C LYS A 172 -6.97 1.73 -26.72
N ARG A 173 -5.89 2.50 -26.69
CA ARG A 173 -4.71 2.28 -27.56
C ARG A 173 -3.42 2.09 -26.78
N ASN A 174 -3.46 2.17 -25.47
CA ASN A 174 -2.29 2.13 -24.57
C ASN A 174 -1.16 3.11 -25.01
N LYS A 175 -1.56 4.27 -25.60
CA LYS A 175 -0.63 5.30 -26.05
C LYS A 175 -0.41 6.29 -24.92
N GLU A 176 0.85 6.54 -24.61
CA GLU A 176 1.26 7.44 -23.52
C GLU A 176 1.71 8.80 -24.07
N CYS A 177 1.46 9.84 -23.26
CA CYS A 177 1.94 11.19 -23.45
C CYS A 177 2.39 11.79 -22.13
N TYR A 178 3.52 12.48 -22.13
CA TYR A 178 4.01 13.24 -20.97
C TYR A 178 3.70 14.70 -21.17
N VAL A 179 2.98 15.29 -20.20
CA VAL A 179 2.57 16.69 -20.21
C VAL A 179 3.31 17.41 -19.10
N LYS A 180 4.05 18.46 -19.42
CA LYS A 180 4.86 19.25 -18.48
C LYS A 180 4.12 20.52 -18.04
N ALA A 181 4.64 21.16 -17.00
CA ALA A 181 4.13 22.46 -16.56
C ALA A 181 4.10 23.47 -17.73
N GLY A 182 2.97 24.16 -17.88
CA GLY A 182 2.71 25.09 -19.00
C GLY A 182 2.20 24.39 -20.29
N GLU A 183 1.94 23.09 -20.26
CA GLU A 183 1.40 22.35 -21.39
C GLU A 183 -0.03 21.85 -21.11
N THR A 184 -0.78 21.71 -22.19
CA THR A 184 -2.14 21.16 -22.20
C THR A 184 -2.22 20.02 -23.19
N VAL A 185 -2.84 18.92 -22.81
CA VAL A 185 -3.20 17.81 -23.70
C VAL A 185 -4.71 17.75 -23.89
N VAL A 186 -5.14 17.53 -25.13
CA VAL A 186 -6.56 17.36 -25.52
C VAL A 186 -6.70 16.04 -26.26
N LEU A 187 -7.75 15.29 -25.94
CA LEU A 187 -8.10 14.09 -26.72
C LEU A 187 -9.02 14.48 -27.85
N GLN A 188 -8.52 14.40 -29.07
CA GLN A 188 -9.29 14.65 -30.30
C GLN A 188 -9.10 13.52 -31.28
N SER A 189 -10.18 13.03 -31.87
CA SER A 189 -10.14 11.93 -32.86
C SER A 189 -9.31 10.71 -32.39
N GLN A 190 -9.42 10.35 -31.11
CA GLN A 190 -8.68 9.24 -30.48
C GLN A 190 -7.14 9.43 -30.49
N GLN A 191 -6.68 10.67 -30.50
CA GLN A 191 -5.28 11.04 -30.40
C GLN A 191 -5.10 12.10 -29.29
N LEU A 192 -4.01 11.99 -28.54
CA LEU A 192 -3.60 12.98 -27.55
C LEU A 192 -2.79 14.05 -28.26
N LEU A 193 -3.34 15.26 -28.36
CA LEU A 193 -2.70 16.43 -28.96
C LEU A 193 -2.16 17.33 -27.86
N LEU A 194 -0.85 17.59 -27.89
CA LEU A 194 -0.15 18.44 -26.93
C LEU A 194 -0.05 19.86 -27.49
N SER A 195 -0.32 20.86 -26.66
CA SER A 195 -0.18 22.30 -26.98
C SER A 195 0.33 23.05 -25.76
N SER A 196 0.82 24.26 -25.97
CA SER A 196 1.11 25.20 -24.87
C SER A 196 -0.18 25.65 -24.21
N THR A 197 -0.16 25.82 -22.89
CA THR A 197 -1.33 26.31 -22.13
C THR A 197 -1.47 27.82 -22.34
N GLU A 198 -2.58 28.25 -22.91
CA GLU A 198 -2.89 29.67 -23.14
C GLU A 198 -3.25 30.39 -21.82
N ASN A 199 -3.75 29.67 -20.82
CA ASN A 199 -4.23 30.22 -19.55
C ASN A 199 -3.46 29.66 -18.35
N ALA A 200 -2.47 30.41 -17.85
CA ALA A 200 -1.73 30.08 -16.62
C ALA A 200 -2.57 30.17 -15.32
N GLY A 201 -3.79 30.70 -15.41
CA GLY A 201 -4.67 30.99 -14.27
C GLY A 201 -5.82 29.99 -14.04
N GLU A 202 -5.72 28.75 -14.53
CA GLU A 202 -6.83 27.80 -14.38
C GLU A 202 -7.21 27.52 -12.92
N LEU A 203 -6.25 27.48 -12.00
CA LEU A 203 -6.52 27.34 -10.56
C LEU A 203 -7.43 28.47 -10.03
N ASN A 204 -7.25 29.70 -10.50
CA ASN A 204 -8.04 30.85 -10.03
C ASN A 204 -9.54 30.68 -10.31
N ARG A 205 -9.90 29.89 -11.33
CA ARG A 205 -11.31 29.59 -11.61
C ARG A 205 -11.95 28.79 -10.48
N TYR A 206 -11.21 27.84 -9.91
CA TYR A 206 -11.70 27.00 -8.81
C TYR A 206 -11.66 27.73 -7.46
N LEU A 207 -10.78 28.70 -7.28
CA LEU A 207 -10.61 29.43 -6.00
C LEU A 207 -11.57 30.58 -5.79
N LYS A 208 -12.33 31.00 -6.80
CA LYS A 208 -13.25 32.16 -6.69
C LYS A 208 -14.39 31.97 -5.70
N HIS A 209 -15.00 30.77 -5.69
CA HIS A 209 -16.12 30.43 -4.81
C HIS A 209 -15.94 28.99 -4.34
N VAL A 210 -15.37 28.84 -3.16
CA VAL A 210 -14.99 27.56 -2.58
C VAL A 210 -15.92 27.19 -1.46
N CYS A 211 -16.47 25.99 -1.50
CA CYS A 211 -17.24 25.38 -0.42
C CYS A 211 -16.46 24.23 0.20
N PHE A 212 -16.46 24.17 1.51
CA PHE A 212 -15.87 23.08 2.28
C PHE A 212 -16.99 22.27 2.91
N LYS A 213 -16.90 20.94 2.83
CA LYS A 213 -17.83 20.03 3.45
C LYS A 213 -17.01 19.01 4.26
N ASP A 214 -17.30 18.94 5.56
CA ASP A 214 -16.67 18.00 6.50
C ASP A 214 -15.13 18.10 6.55
N GLU A 215 -14.57 19.29 6.29
CA GLU A 215 -13.13 19.56 6.27
C GLU A 215 -12.62 20.11 7.60
N SER A 216 -11.39 19.71 7.96
CA SER A 216 -10.72 20.23 9.14
C SER A 216 -10.30 21.70 8.95
N LEU A 217 -10.23 22.47 10.05
CA LEU A 217 -9.76 23.85 10.01
C LEU A 217 -8.36 23.98 9.39
N GLY A 218 -7.47 22.99 9.61
CA GLY A 218 -6.14 22.97 9.02
C GLY A 218 -6.18 22.85 7.50
N HIS A 219 -7.08 22.04 6.95
CA HIS A 219 -7.27 21.91 5.51
C HIS A 219 -7.85 23.17 4.90
N ILE A 220 -8.86 23.78 5.55
CA ILE A 220 -9.42 25.06 5.11
C ILE A 220 -8.35 26.15 5.03
N LEU A 221 -7.51 26.26 6.06
CA LEU A 221 -6.41 27.23 6.06
C LEU A 221 -5.36 26.96 4.97
N LYS A 222 -5.06 25.69 4.71
CA LYS A 222 -4.17 25.31 3.61
C LYS A 222 -4.68 25.82 2.27
N VAL A 223 -5.96 25.58 1.97
CA VAL A 223 -6.59 26.05 0.72
C VAL A 223 -6.65 27.57 0.65
N MET A 224 -7.01 28.26 1.74
CA MET A 224 -7.02 29.72 1.79
C MET A 224 -5.63 30.30 1.53
N ASN A 225 -4.59 29.69 2.09
CA ASN A 225 -3.19 30.12 1.88
C ASN A 225 -2.68 29.85 0.46
N MET A 226 -3.21 28.88 -0.27
CA MET A 226 -2.90 28.68 -1.69
C MET A 226 -3.29 29.88 -2.54
N ASN A 227 -4.31 30.63 -2.13
CA ASN A 227 -4.82 31.84 -2.82
C ASN A 227 -4.27 33.16 -2.25
N ALA A 228 -3.74 33.16 -1.02
CA ALA A 228 -3.39 34.39 -0.29
C ALA A 228 -2.07 35.04 -0.72
N GLY A 229 -1.34 34.48 -1.69
CA GLY A 229 -0.04 35.02 -2.15
C GLY A 229 0.98 35.13 -1.01
N SER A 230 1.46 36.37 -0.74
CA SER A 230 2.48 36.62 0.30
C SER A 230 1.91 36.71 1.74
N SER A 231 0.59 36.84 1.89
CA SER A 231 -0.07 37.00 3.20
C SER A 231 -0.63 35.67 3.71
N GLN A 232 0.13 34.99 4.58
CA GLN A 232 -0.34 33.74 5.18
C GLN A 232 -1.36 33.99 6.28
N ILE A 233 -2.50 33.31 6.19
CA ILE A 233 -3.53 33.27 7.24
C ILE A 233 -3.10 32.21 8.26
N ARG A 234 -3.02 32.58 9.54
CA ARG A 234 -2.74 31.67 10.66
C ARG A 234 -3.85 31.74 11.68
N VAL A 235 -4.18 30.62 12.31
CA VAL A 235 -5.03 30.64 13.49
C VAL A 235 -4.25 31.28 14.62
N ALA A 236 -4.78 32.37 15.20
CA ALA A 236 -4.27 32.88 16.45
C ALA A 236 -4.54 31.82 17.53
N SER A 237 -3.52 31.35 18.22
CA SER A 237 -3.70 30.55 19.41
C SER A 237 -4.51 31.38 20.40
N PRO A 238 -5.61 30.84 21.00
CA PRO A 238 -6.30 31.57 22.04
C PRO A 238 -5.29 31.90 23.14
N PRO A 239 -5.31 33.14 23.69
CA PRO A 239 -4.46 33.47 24.83
C PRO A 239 -4.74 32.42 25.92
N TYR A 240 -3.71 31.79 26.44
CA TYR A 240 -3.82 30.89 27.57
C TYR A 240 -4.35 31.72 28.74
N TYR A 241 -5.64 31.68 29.02
CA TYR A 241 -6.17 32.10 30.30
C TYR A 241 -5.71 31.04 31.30
N TYR A 242 -4.65 31.34 32.05
CA TYR A 242 -4.34 30.66 33.28
C TYR A 242 -5.51 30.83 34.22
N THR A 243 -6.40 29.87 34.32
CA THR A 243 -7.32 29.72 35.46
C THR A 243 -6.53 29.14 36.62
N SER A 244 -5.66 29.99 37.20
CA SER A 244 -5.18 29.82 38.56
C SER A 244 -6.21 30.43 39.49
N LEU A 245 -7.27 29.76 39.78
CA LEU A 245 -8.21 30.11 40.87
C LEU A 245 -8.98 28.87 41.28
N TRP A 246 -8.33 28.04 42.11
CA TRP A 246 -8.97 27.24 43.15
C TRP A 246 -7.86 26.69 44.06
N SER A 247 -7.36 27.61 44.95
CA SER A 247 -6.69 27.22 46.15
C SER A 247 -7.01 28.33 47.16
N THR A 248 -8.02 28.10 47.93
CA THR A 248 -8.22 28.56 49.33
C THR A 248 -9.68 28.40 49.70
N MET A 249 -10.00 27.36 50.41
CA MET A 249 -10.71 27.26 51.68
C MET A 249 -10.92 25.81 52.05
#